data_2340ef73d5b026e1c67e02efeb810377
#
_entry.id   2340ef73d5b026e1c67e02efeb810377
#
_cell.length_a   1.000
_cell.length_b   1.000
_cell.length_c   1.000
_cell.angle_alpha   90.00
_cell.angle_beta   90.00
_cell.angle_gamma   90.00
#
_symmetry.space_group_name_H-M   'P 1'
#
loop_
_entity.id
_entity.type
_entity.pdbx_description
1 polymer ?
#
loop_
_entity_poly.entity_id
_entity_poly.type
_entity_poly.pdbx_seq_one_letter_code
_entity_poly.pdbx_strand_id
1 'polypeptide(L)'
;VPRLILLALLTVGEGDFRIGGAFNILALGGVSLLMMETARSVRGGSSRVADAFFPVAFLHLGHTENMLWTWQITQVLPVILVSALMLIVVAGRIPRTTASTLAAGVCTIMLPLCGANGLLYAPLFAFWIGYVGIVIIAGRSNEHIAGENWKGRYLVGAAAVTLLLSGLYFVQYHPPQYGAEAPTLPGALYATLQFIALSVGP
;
A
#
# COMPACT_ATOMS: atom_id res chain seq x y z
N VAL A 1 -4.21 -9.77 -8.08
CA VAL A 1 -3.30 -8.88 -8.84
C VAL A 1 -1.86 -9.37 -8.78
N PRO A 2 -1.27 -9.75 -7.63
CA PRO A 2 0.13 -10.19 -7.60
C PRO A 2 0.44 -11.36 -8.55
N ARG A 3 -0.47 -12.34 -8.65
CA ARG A 3 -0.30 -13.48 -9.57
C ARG A 3 -0.22 -13.07 -11.05
N LEU A 4 -1.00 -12.06 -11.46
CA LEU A 4 -0.96 -11.56 -12.84
C LEU A 4 0.37 -10.86 -13.14
N ILE A 5 0.87 -10.06 -12.20
CA ILE A 5 2.18 -9.41 -12.33
C ILE A 5 3.28 -10.47 -12.37
N LEU A 6 3.22 -11.47 -11.50
CA LEU A 6 4.17 -12.59 -11.51
C LEU A 6 4.18 -13.32 -12.85
N LEU A 7 3.00 -13.65 -13.39
CA LEU A 7 2.89 -14.30 -14.70
C LEU A 7 3.46 -13.42 -15.81
N ALA A 8 3.17 -12.13 -15.81
CA ALA A 8 3.73 -11.19 -16.79
C ALA A 8 5.26 -11.14 -16.70
N LEU A 9 5.84 -11.06 -15.50
CA LEU A 9 7.27 -11.06 -15.28
C LEU A 9 7.93 -12.35 -15.76
N LEU A 10 7.33 -13.51 -15.47
CA LEU A 10 7.82 -14.82 -15.91
C LEU A 10 7.73 -14.97 -17.45
N THR A 11 6.68 -14.42 -18.07
CA THR A 11 6.54 -14.44 -19.52
C THR A 11 7.64 -13.59 -20.18
N VAL A 12 7.91 -12.39 -19.65
CA VAL A 12 8.99 -11.51 -20.15
C VAL A 12 10.38 -12.10 -19.90
N GLY A 13 10.54 -12.79 -18.77
CA GLY A 13 11.81 -13.40 -18.36
C GLY A 13 12.01 -14.83 -18.88
N GLU A 14 11.16 -15.32 -19.81
CA GLU A 14 11.27 -16.68 -20.36
C GLU A 14 11.31 -17.77 -19.25
N GLY A 15 10.63 -17.54 -18.14
CA GLY A 15 10.57 -18.43 -16.99
C GLY A 15 11.69 -18.23 -15.97
N ASP A 16 12.58 -17.23 -16.12
CA ASP A 16 13.60 -16.92 -15.12
C ASP A 16 12.97 -16.23 -13.89
N PHE A 17 12.96 -16.92 -12.76
CA PHE A 17 12.45 -16.40 -11.50
C PHE A 17 13.25 -15.24 -10.92
N ARG A 18 14.49 -15.01 -11.36
CA ARG A 18 15.32 -13.87 -10.90
C ARG A 18 14.71 -12.52 -11.27
N ILE A 19 13.93 -12.46 -12.35
CA ILE A 19 13.29 -11.22 -12.79
C ILE A 19 12.30 -10.68 -11.74
N GLY A 20 11.60 -11.56 -11.01
CA GLY A 20 10.71 -11.14 -9.95
C GLY A 20 11.44 -10.60 -8.72
N GLY A 21 12.59 -11.20 -8.35
CA GLY A 21 13.46 -10.65 -7.32
C GLY A 21 14.02 -9.27 -7.72
N ALA A 22 14.49 -9.13 -8.95
CA ALA A 22 14.93 -7.84 -9.49
C ALA A 22 13.80 -6.80 -9.46
N PHE A 23 12.58 -7.17 -9.85
CA PHE A 23 11.41 -6.32 -9.76
C PHE A 23 11.15 -5.86 -8.31
N ASN A 24 11.17 -6.77 -7.33
CA ASN A 24 10.95 -6.44 -5.93
C ASN A 24 11.97 -5.43 -5.42
N ILE A 25 13.26 -5.63 -5.70
CA ILE A 25 14.34 -4.73 -5.29
C ILE A 25 14.18 -3.35 -5.95
N LEU A 26 13.96 -3.32 -7.27
CA LEU A 26 13.81 -2.06 -8.00
C LEU A 26 12.57 -1.29 -7.57
N ALA A 27 11.46 -1.97 -7.31
CA ALA A 27 10.22 -1.36 -6.87
C ALA A 27 10.35 -0.76 -5.47
N LEU A 28 10.90 -1.51 -4.51
CA LEU A 28 11.15 -1.02 -3.14
C LEU A 28 12.19 0.10 -3.12
N GLY A 29 13.26 -0.03 -3.92
CA GLY A 29 14.27 1.03 -4.10
C GLY A 29 13.67 2.30 -4.69
N GLY A 30 12.84 2.18 -5.72
CA GLY A 30 12.13 3.30 -6.33
C GLY A 30 11.21 4.02 -5.35
N VAL A 31 10.42 3.26 -4.57
CA VAL A 31 9.57 3.82 -3.51
C VAL A 31 10.40 4.55 -2.46
N SER A 32 11.51 3.96 -2.03
CA SER A 32 12.44 4.55 -1.07
C SER A 32 12.97 5.91 -1.56
N LEU A 33 13.41 5.98 -2.82
CA LEU A 33 13.89 7.23 -3.42
C LEU A 33 12.77 8.28 -3.53
N LEU A 34 11.57 7.91 -3.91
CA LEU A 34 10.42 8.82 -3.98
C LEU A 34 10.04 9.36 -2.61
N MET A 35 10.06 8.53 -1.57
CA MET A 35 9.82 8.95 -0.19
C MET A 35 10.87 9.92 0.29
N MET A 36 12.14 9.64 0.03
CA MET A 36 13.25 10.52 0.37
C MET A 36 13.14 11.87 -0.33
N GLU A 37 12.85 11.89 -1.62
CA GLU A 37 12.70 13.12 -2.39
C GLU A 37 11.49 13.94 -1.91
N THR A 38 10.37 13.27 -1.62
CA THR A 38 9.18 13.93 -1.06
C THR A 38 9.49 14.55 0.31
N ALA A 39 10.20 13.83 1.18
CA ALA A 39 10.61 14.35 2.49
C ALA A 39 11.54 15.56 2.36
N ARG A 40 12.47 15.54 1.39
CA ARG A 40 13.33 16.71 1.05
C ARG A 40 12.51 17.88 0.57
N SER A 41 11.59 17.65 -0.35
CA SER A 41 10.71 18.69 -0.91
C SER A 41 9.87 19.36 0.17
N VAL A 42 9.25 18.59 1.06
CA VAL A 42 8.45 19.11 2.19
C VAL A 42 9.28 19.97 3.14
N ARG A 43 10.58 19.70 3.27
CA ARG A 43 11.51 20.47 4.11
C ARG A 43 12.20 21.63 3.41
N GLY A 44 11.78 21.99 2.20
CA GLY A 44 12.40 23.10 1.44
C GLY A 44 13.71 22.71 0.74
N GLY A 45 13.87 21.43 0.37
CA GLY A 45 14.98 20.94 -0.48
C GLY A 45 16.23 20.49 0.27
N SER A 46 16.31 20.62 1.60
CA SER A 46 17.49 20.19 2.38
C SER A 46 17.53 18.67 2.59
N SER A 47 18.69 18.05 2.29
CA SER A 47 18.96 16.66 2.65
C SER A 47 19.40 16.55 4.11
N ARG A 48 18.95 15.50 4.82
CA ARG A 48 19.35 15.19 6.19
C ARG A 48 19.72 13.72 6.31
N VAL A 49 20.56 13.40 7.29
CA VAL A 49 20.93 12.01 7.60
C VAL A 49 19.68 11.13 7.87
N ALA A 50 18.64 11.73 8.47
CA ALA A 50 17.35 11.05 8.68
C ALA A 50 16.68 10.54 7.39
N ASP A 51 17.05 11.04 6.22
CA ASP A 51 16.52 10.55 4.94
C ASP A 51 16.99 9.13 4.62
N ALA A 52 18.10 8.69 5.21
CA ALA A 52 18.57 7.32 5.14
C ALA A 52 17.61 6.31 5.79
N PHE A 53 16.66 6.79 6.60
CA PHE A 53 15.60 5.94 7.15
C PHE A 53 14.84 5.20 6.05
N PHE A 54 14.51 5.85 4.94
CA PHE A 54 13.71 5.23 3.88
C PHE A 54 14.42 4.04 3.22
N PRO A 55 15.66 4.17 2.68
CA PRO A 55 16.35 3.02 2.12
C PRO A 55 16.64 1.94 3.17
N VAL A 56 16.94 2.31 4.41
CA VAL A 56 17.12 1.33 5.47
C VAL A 56 15.82 0.59 5.76
N ALA A 57 14.67 1.28 5.85
CA ALA A 57 13.39 0.66 6.13
C ALA A 57 12.91 -0.30 5.02
N PHE A 58 13.17 0.03 3.75
CA PHE A 58 12.69 -0.77 2.62
C PHE A 58 13.68 -1.82 2.11
N LEU A 59 14.98 -1.62 2.30
CA LEU A 59 16.04 -2.44 1.68
C LEU A 59 16.99 -3.09 2.70
N HIS A 60 16.65 -3.14 4.00
CA HIS A 60 17.52 -3.77 4.99
C HIS A 60 17.55 -5.31 4.86
N LEU A 61 18.60 -5.93 5.36
CA LEU A 61 18.82 -7.38 5.24
C LEU A 61 17.72 -8.25 5.86
N GLY A 62 16.96 -7.74 6.83
CA GLY A 62 15.78 -8.43 7.38
C GLY A 62 14.66 -8.66 6.34
N HIS A 63 14.69 -7.95 5.20
CA HIS A 63 13.77 -8.15 4.08
C HIS A 63 14.34 -8.99 2.94
N THR A 64 15.47 -9.68 3.15
CA THR A 64 16.15 -10.45 2.08
C THR A 64 15.21 -11.43 1.40
N GLU A 65 14.39 -12.15 2.14
CA GLU A 65 13.40 -13.07 1.55
C GLU A 65 12.39 -12.33 0.67
N ASN A 66 11.88 -11.18 1.12
CA ASN A 66 10.93 -10.37 0.34
C ASN A 66 11.56 -9.80 -0.93
N MET A 67 12.86 -9.54 -0.92
CA MET A 67 13.60 -9.02 -2.07
C MET A 67 13.96 -10.11 -3.07
N LEU A 68 14.47 -11.25 -2.60
CA LEU A 68 15.04 -12.28 -3.46
C LEU A 68 14.03 -13.29 -3.99
N TRP A 69 12.96 -13.56 -3.24
CA TRP A 69 11.97 -14.54 -3.64
C TRP A 69 10.87 -13.92 -4.49
N THR A 70 10.77 -14.32 -5.73
CA THR A 70 9.85 -13.79 -6.74
C THR A 70 8.39 -13.79 -6.29
N TRP A 71 7.94 -14.86 -5.62
CA TRP A 71 6.55 -14.96 -5.15
C TRP A 71 6.20 -14.02 -3.98
N GLN A 72 7.20 -13.43 -3.34
CA GLN A 72 7.02 -12.39 -2.31
C GLN A 72 6.46 -11.06 -2.88
N ILE A 73 6.25 -10.97 -4.18
CA ILE A 73 5.50 -9.86 -4.79
C ILE A 73 4.13 -9.65 -4.14
N THR A 74 3.56 -10.70 -3.52
CA THR A 74 2.33 -10.63 -2.73
C THR A 74 2.48 -9.78 -1.47
N GLN A 75 3.68 -9.64 -0.94
CA GLN A 75 4.04 -8.84 0.23
C GLN A 75 4.51 -7.44 -0.21
N VAL A 76 5.31 -7.39 -1.26
CA VAL A 76 5.92 -6.15 -1.78
C VAL A 76 4.87 -5.22 -2.40
N LEU A 77 3.91 -5.77 -3.16
CA LEU A 77 2.91 -4.95 -3.86
C LEU A 77 2.01 -4.13 -2.93
N PRO A 78 1.45 -4.67 -1.82
CA PRO A 78 0.72 -3.86 -0.84
C PRO A 78 1.57 -2.71 -0.27
N VAL A 79 2.86 -2.96 0.01
CA VAL A 79 3.78 -1.93 0.50
C VAL A 79 3.95 -0.80 -0.51
N ILE A 80 4.12 -1.14 -1.80
CA ILE A 80 4.22 -0.15 -2.89
C ILE A 80 2.93 0.68 -2.98
N LEU A 81 1.76 0.04 -2.94
CA LEU A 81 0.46 0.72 -3.04
C LEU A 81 0.21 1.65 -1.85
N VAL A 82 0.49 1.19 -0.64
CA VAL A 82 0.40 2.00 0.60
C VAL A 82 1.36 3.18 0.54
N SER A 83 2.60 2.94 0.10
CA SER A 83 3.59 4.00 -0.05
C SER A 83 3.19 5.04 -1.08
N ALA A 84 2.63 4.63 -2.21
CA ALA A 84 2.09 5.55 -3.22
C ALA A 84 0.94 6.40 -2.65
N LEU A 85 0.03 5.81 -1.88
CA LEU A 85 -1.04 6.53 -1.20
C LEU A 85 -0.47 7.52 -0.18
N MET A 86 0.53 7.12 0.63
CA MET A 86 1.20 8.01 1.57
C MET A 86 1.89 9.19 0.86
N LEU A 87 2.55 8.95 -0.28
CA LEU A 87 3.15 10.01 -1.09
C LEU A 87 2.10 11.02 -1.57
N ILE A 88 0.93 10.55 -2.02
CA ILE A 88 -0.17 11.43 -2.43
C ILE A 88 -0.66 12.27 -1.25
N VAL A 89 -0.81 11.67 -0.06
CA VAL A 89 -1.22 12.36 1.17
C VAL A 89 -0.22 13.44 1.56
N VAL A 90 1.07 13.10 1.61
CA VAL A 90 2.14 13.99 2.06
C VAL A 90 2.38 15.13 1.07
N ALA A 91 2.39 14.81 -0.23
CA ALA A 91 2.63 15.81 -1.27
C ALA A 91 1.50 16.85 -1.42
N GLY A 92 0.26 16.51 -1.10
CA GLY A 92 -0.87 17.36 -1.37
C GLY A 92 -2.00 17.41 -0.35
N ARG A 93 -1.98 16.62 0.72
CA ARG A 93 -3.07 16.43 1.69
C ARG A 93 -4.39 15.96 1.07
N ILE A 94 -4.72 16.45 -0.13
CA ILE A 94 -5.88 16.10 -0.95
C ILE A 94 -5.35 15.89 -2.37
N PRO A 95 -5.81 14.84 -3.10
CA PRO A 95 -5.43 14.65 -4.50
C PRO A 95 -5.89 15.85 -5.34
N ARG A 96 -4.94 16.72 -5.74
CA ARG A 96 -5.26 17.98 -6.44
C ARG A 96 -5.39 17.78 -7.94
N THR A 97 -4.53 16.95 -8.51
CA THR A 97 -4.52 16.67 -9.95
C THR A 97 -5.41 15.50 -10.30
N THR A 98 -5.89 15.46 -11.54
CA THR A 98 -6.61 14.29 -12.06
C THR A 98 -5.80 13.01 -11.89
N ALA A 99 -4.50 13.06 -12.19
CA ALA A 99 -3.62 11.90 -12.07
C ALA A 99 -3.52 11.39 -10.62
N SER A 100 -3.32 12.28 -9.63
CA SER A 100 -3.26 11.88 -8.22
C SER A 100 -4.60 11.33 -7.71
N THR A 101 -5.74 11.88 -8.18
CA THR A 101 -7.07 11.38 -7.84
C THR A 101 -7.28 9.97 -8.38
N LEU A 102 -6.98 9.73 -9.67
CA LEU A 102 -7.09 8.43 -10.29
C LEU A 102 -6.15 7.41 -9.62
N ALA A 103 -4.90 7.81 -9.40
CA ALA A 103 -3.92 6.97 -8.72
C ALA A 103 -4.37 6.57 -7.30
N ALA A 104 -4.89 7.52 -6.51
CA ALA A 104 -5.41 7.23 -5.17
C ALA A 104 -6.54 6.19 -5.20
N GLY A 105 -7.53 6.37 -6.08
CA GLY A 105 -8.64 5.42 -6.21
C GLY A 105 -8.17 4.04 -6.69
N VAL A 106 -7.33 3.98 -7.72
CA VAL A 106 -6.80 2.72 -8.26
C VAL A 106 -5.97 1.99 -7.20
N CYS A 107 -5.02 2.67 -6.54
CA CYS A 107 -4.20 2.06 -5.49
C CYS A 107 -5.07 1.49 -4.37
N THR A 108 -6.10 2.22 -3.95
CA THR A 108 -6.99 1.78 -2.87
C THR A 108 -7.81 0.55 -3.27
N ILE A 109 -8.38 0.52 -4.49
CA ILE A 109 -9.11 -0.65 -5.02
C ILE A 109 -8.19 -1.88 -5.17
N MET A 110 -6.92 -1.67 -5.53
CA MET A 110 -5.95 -2.76 -5.69
C MET A 110 -5.53 -3.41 -4.37
N LEU A 111 -5.61 -2.70 -3.23
CA LEU A 111 -5.19 -3.24 -1.93
C LEU A 111 -5.88 -4.56 -1.56
N PRO A 112 -7.23 -4.68 -1.52
CA PRO A 112 -7.87 -5.95 -1.15
C PRO A 112 -7.57 -7.08 -2.15
N LEU A 113 -7.17 -6.75 -3.38
CA LEU A 113 -6.80 -7.72 -4.41
C LEU A 113 -5.35 -8.23 -4.26
N CYS A 114 -4.60 -7.71 -3.30
CA CYS A 114 -3.23 -8.16 -2.98
C CYS A 114 -3.19 -9.23 -1.88
N GLY A 115 -4.33 -9.71 -1.39
CA GLY A 115 -4.43 -10.72 -0.34
C GLY A 115 -4.48 -10.13 1.07
N ALA A 116 -4.22 -10.95 2.09
CA ALA A 116 -4.42 -10.60 3.50
C ALA A 116 -3.68 -9.30 3.92
N ASN A 117 -2.45 -9.10 3.43
CA ASN A 117 -1.68 -7.89 3.76
C ASN A 117 -2.31 -6.62 3.18
N GLY A 118 -2.85 -6.70 1.96
CA GLY A 118 -3.57 -5.57 1.37
C GLY A 118 -4.88 -5.28 2.09
N LEU A 119 -5.58 -6.33 2.56
CA LEU A 119 -6.82 -6.19 3.33
C LEU A 119 -6.64 -5.44 4.64
N LEU A 120 -5.47 -5.54 5.28
CA LEU A 120 -5.19 -4.81 6.51
C LEU A 120 -5.24 -3.29 6.31
N TYR A 121 -4.73 -2.82 5.18
CA TYR A 121 -4.65 -1.39 4.86
C TYR A 121 -5.88 -0.86 4.11
N ALA A 122 -6.58 -1.73 3.39
CA ALA A 122 -7.69 -1.35 2.51
C ALA A 122 -8.78 -0.53 3.22
N PRO A 123 -9.32 -0.90 4.40
CA PRO A 123 -10.34 -0.11 5.09
C PRO A 123 -9.84 1.28 5.49
N LEU A 124 -8.61 1.40 5.99
CA LEU A 124 -8.04 2.68 6.41
C LEU A 124 -8.00 3.68 5.25
N PHE A 125 -7.48 3.25 4.11
CA PHE A 125 -7.41 4.10 2.93
C PHE A 125 -8.77 4.33 2.29
N ALA A 126 -9.68 3.35 2.32
CA ALA A 126 -11.05 3.52 1.84
C ALA A 126 -11.79 4.61 2.65
N PHE A 127 -11.70 4.58 3.98
CA PHE A 127 -12.29 5.63 4.81
C PHE A 127 -11.66 6.99 4.55
N TRP A 128 -10.34 7.04 4.40
CA TRP A 128 -9.65 8.30 4.10
C TRP A 128 -10.05 8.89 2.75
N ILE A 129 -9.99 8.12 1.63
CA ILE A 129 -10.37 8.64 0.31
C ILE A 129 -11.87 8.94 0.22
N GLY A 130 -12.71 8.15 0.90
CA GLY A 130 -14.14 8.40 1.01
C GLY A 130 -14.43 9.74 1.70
N TYR A 131 -13.77 9.99 2.84
CA TYR A 131 -13.86 11.27 3.54
C TYR A 131 -13.42 12.45 2.64
N VAL A 132 -12.27 12.32 1.99
CA VAL A 132 -11.77 13.32 1.04
C VAL A 132 -12.77 13.57 -0.08
N GLY A 133 -13.34 12.50 -0.66
CA GLY A 133 -14.36 12.58 -1.69
C GLY A 133 -15.61 13.34 -1.25
N ILE A 134 -16.09 13.08 -0.02
CA ILE A 134 -17.25 13.81 0.58
C ILE A 134 -16.90 15.28 0.77
N VAL A 135 -15.71 15.60 1.28
CA VAL A 135 -15.26 17.00 1.47
C VAL A 135 -15.24 17.78 0.14
N ILE A 136 -14.77 17.13 -0.94
CA ILE A 136 -14.77 17.71 -2.29
C ILE A 136 -16.21 17.96 -2.76
N ILE A 137 -17.10 16.98 -2.64
CA ILE A 137 -18.52 17.10 -3.06
C ILE A 137 -19.25 18.19 -2.26
N ALA A 138 -18.97 18.29 -0.95
CA ALA A 138 -19.59 19.27 -0.07
C ALA A 138 -19.09 20.71 -0.29
N GLY A 139 -18.14 20.92 -1.22
CA GLY A 139 -17.57 22.24 -1.48
C GLY A 139 -16.79 22.86 -0.31
N ARG A 140 -16.46 22.07 0.71
CA ARG A 140 -15.71 22.50 1.92
C ARG A 140 -14.21 22.63 1.68
N SER A 141 -13.73 22.25 0.50
CA SER A 141 -12.37 22.50 0.08
C SER A 141 -12.25 23.99 -0.28
N ASN A 142 -11.39 24.74 0.43
CA ASN A 142 -11.13 26.16 0.20
C ASN A 142 -10.53 26.49 -1.20
N GLU A 143 -10.28 25.49 -2.00
CA GLU A 143 -9.86 25.65 -3.37
C GLU A 143 -11.12 25.62 -4.24
N HIS A 144 -11.39 26.73 -4.93
CA HIS A 144 -12.43 26.88 -5.97
C HIS A 144 -12.23 25.83 -7.08
N ILE A 145 -12.62 24.58 -6.80
CA ILE A 145 -12.70 23.52 -7.79
C ILE A 145 -14.16 23.46 -8.27
N ALA A 146 -14.66 24.61 -8.73
CA ALA A 146 -15.95 24.68 -9.42
C ALA A 146 -15.86 23.82 -10.69
N GLY A 147 -16.61 22.73 -10.72
CA GLY A 147 -16.65 21.77 -11.83
C GLY A 147 -15.99 20.41 -11.60
N GLU A 148 -15.26 20.19 -10.49
CA GLU A 148 -14.53 18.94 -10.24
C GLU A 148 -15.25 17.94 -9.30
N ASN A 149 -16.58 18.07 -9.15
CA ASN A 149 -17.40 17.12 -8.36
C ASN A 149 -17.24 15.66 -8.80
N TRP A 150 -16.80 15.41 -10.03
CA TRP A 150 -16.51 14.07 -10.50
C TRP A 150 -15.37 13.41 -9.74
N LYS A 151 -14.32 14.17 -9.33
CA LYS A 151 -13.21 13.65 -8.52
C LYS A 151 -13.70 13.14 -7.17
N GLY A 152 -14.55 13.92 -6.49
CA GLY A 152 -15.18 13.51 -5.25
C GLY A 152 -16.03 12.25 -5.40
N ARG A 153 -16.88 12.19 -6.43
CA ARG A 153 -17.71 11.01 -6.74
C ARG A 153 -16.87 9.79 -7.04
N TYR A 154 -15.79 9.94 -7.80
CA TYR A 154 -14.85 8.86 -8.10
C TYR A 154 -14.19 8.31 -6.83
N LEU A 155 -13.70 9.16 -5.93
CA LEU A 155 -13.07 8.73 -4.67
C LEU A 155 -14.06 8.02 -3.75
N VAL A 156 -15.30 8.52 -3.64
CA VAL A 156 -16.35 7.85 -2.86
C VAL A 156 -16.70 6.50 -3.48
N GLY A 157 -16.83 6.42 -4.81
CA GLY A 157 -17.05 5.17 -5.53
C GLY A 157 -15.91 4.17 -5.32
N ALA A 158 -14.66 4.63 -5.42
CA ALA A 158 -13.48 3.80 -5.17
C ALA A 158 -13.45 3.27 -3.72
N ALA A 159 -13.79 4.11 -2.74
CA ALA A 159 -13.92 3.70 -1.34
C ALA A 159 -14.98 2.61 -1.16
N ALA A 160 -16.17 2.80 -1.74
CA ALA A 160 -17.26 1.83 -1.66
C ALA A 160 -16.87 0.49 -2.31
N VAL A 161 -16.25 0.50 -3.48
CA VAL A 161 -15.75 -0.70 -4.17
C VAL A 161 -14.71 -1.42 -3.30
N THR A 162 -13.77 -0.67 -2.70
CA THR A 162 -12.74 -1.25 -1.83
C THR A 162 -13.33 -1.94 -0.61
N LEU A 163 -14.30 -1.30 0.06
CA LEU A 163 -14.98 -1.89 1.21
C LEU A 163 -15.81 -3.13 0.80
N LEU A 164 -16.47 -3.07 -0.35
CA LEU A 164 -17.21 -4.21 -0.89
C LEU A 164 -16.28 -5.40 -1.17
N LEU A 165 -15.17 -5.18 -1.87
CA LEU A 165 -14.17 -6.22 -2.15
C LEU A 165 -13.58 -6.79 -0.86
N SER A 166 -13.29 -5.94 0.13
CA SER A 166 -12.82 -6.37 1.45
C SER A 166 -13.87 -7.24 2.18
N GLY A 167 -15.14 -6.85 2.12
CA GLY A 167 -16.24 -7.63 2.69
C GLY A 167 -16.44 -8.97 1.99
N LEU A 168 -16.41 -8.99 0.67
CA LEU A 168 -16.55 -10.22 -0.13
C LEU A 168 -15.44 -11.24 0.17
N TYR A 169 -14.23 -10.79 0.52
CA TYR A 169 -13.15 -11.68 0.92
C TYR A 169 -13.54 -12.56 2.10
N PHE A 170 -14.34 -12.06 3.04
CA PHE A 170 -14.75 -12.80 4.23
C PHE A 170 -15.98 -13.68 4.06
N VAL A 171 -16.75 -13.53 2.98
CA VAL A 171 -18.01 -14.28 2.76
C VAL A 171 -17.78 -15.79 2.64
N GLN A 172 -16.61 -16.21 2.13
CA GLN A 172 -16.24 -17.61 1.99
C GLN A 172 -14.90 -17.92 2.69
N TYR A 173 -14.53 -17.10 3.67
CA TYR A 173 -13.30 -17.33 4.41
C TYR A 173 -13.47 -18.52 5.35
N HIS A 174 -12.76 -19.59 5.05
CA HIS A 174 -12.58 -20.72 5.94
C HIS A 174 -11.21 -20.55 6.59
N PRO A 175 -11.13 -20.36 7.93
CA PRO A 175 -9.86 -20.28 8.61
C PRO A 175 -9.10 -21.60 8.36
N PRO A 176 -7.80 -21.54 8.03
CA PRO A 176 -7.01 -22.76 7.84
C PRO A 176 -7.07 -23.57 9.12
N GLN A 177 -7.46 -24.84 8.99
CA GLN A 177 -7.50 -25.81 10.10
C GLN A 177 -6.06 -26.28 10.42
N TYR A 178 -5.18 -25.36 10.76
CA TYR A 178 -3.96 -25.70 11.46
C TYR A 178 -4.39 -25.91 12.90
N GLY A 179 -4.33 -27.14 13.42
CA GLY A 179 -4.80 -27.60 14.73
C GLY A 179 -4.33 -26.82 15.97
N ALA A 180 -4.11 -25.55 15.85
CA ALA A 180 -3.89 -24.63 16.94
C ALA A 180 -5.25 -24.13 17.43
N GLU A 181 -5.55 -24.38 18.70
CA GLU A 181 -6.66 -23.72 19.40
C GLU A 181 -6.64 -22.23 19.12
N ALA A 182 -7.83 -21.61 18.92
CA ALA A 182 -7.95 -20.18 18.71
C ALA A 182 -7.19 -19.45 19.84
N PRO A 183 -6.21 -18.58 19.52
CA PRO A 183 -5.42 -17.94 20.55
C PRO A 183 -6.34 -17.10 21.45
N THR A 184 -6.15 -17.22 22.75
CA THR A 184 -6.80 -16.32 23.70
C THR A 184 -6.39 -14.87 23.39
N LEU A 185 -7.23 -13.90 23.71
CA LEU A 185 -6.90 -12.48 23.45
C LEU A 185 -5.50 -12.08 23.96
N PRO A 186 -5.07 -12.46 25.18
CA PRO A 186 -3.69 -12.23 25.63
C PRO A 186 -2.64 -12.91 24.76
N GLY A 187 -2.89 -14.15 24.32
CA GLY A 187 -2.00 -14.88 23.43
C GLY A 187 -1.87 -14.22 22.04
N ALA A 188 -2.98 -13.73 21.49
CA ALA A 188 -2.98 -12.99 20.23
C ALA A 188 -2.20 -11.67 20.35
N LEU A 189 -2.38 -10.93 21.44
CA LEU A 189 -1.63 -9.69 21.71
C LEU A 189 -0.13 -9.98 21.87
N TYR A 190 0.23 -11.02 22.61
CA TYR A 190 1.63 -11.42 22.78
C TYR A 190 2.29 -11.80 21.45
N ALA A 191 1.62 -12.64 20.63
CA ALA A 191 2.10 -13.01 19.31
C ALA A 191 2.24 -11.78 18.39
N THR A 192 1.30 -10.84 18.45
CA THR A 192 1.38 -9.58 17.69
C THR A 192 2.59 -8.74 18.12
N LEU A 193 2.84 -8.61 19.42
CA LEU A 193 4.00 -7.88 19.94
C LEU A 193 5.32 -8.56 19.54
N GLN A 194 5.38 -9.90 19.60
CA GLN A 194 6.54 -10.64 19.11
C GLN A 194 6.77 -10.41 17.61
N PHE A 195 5.71 -10.44 16.80
CA PHE A 195 5.80 -10.21 15.37
C PHE A 195 6.31 -8.79 15.06
N ILE A 196 5.81 -7.78 15.78
CA ILE A 196 6.29 -6.39 15.67
C ILE A 196 7.77 -6.30 16.09
N ALA A 197 8.14 -6.92 17.20
CA ALA A 197 9.53 -6.93 17.67
C ALA A 197 10.49 -7.57 16.65
N LEU A 198 10.09 -8.71 16.05
CA LEU A 198 10.87 -9.37 14.99
C LEU A 198 10.97 -8.53 13.72
N SER A 199 9.96 -7.71 13.41
CA SER A 199 9.98 -6.84 12.23
C SER A 199 10.96 -5.66 12.36
N VAL A 200 11.32 -5.29 13.59
CA VAL A 200 12.33 -4.23 13.86
C VAL A 200 13.77 -4.77 13.77
N GLY A 201 13.92 -6.10 13.75
CA GLY A 201 15.20 -6.79 13.71
C GLY A 201 15.77 -7.09 15.10
N PRO A 202 16.69 -8.04 15.20
CA PRO A 202 17.43 -8.31 16.43
C PRO A 202 18.41 -7.17 16.74
#